data_8ca3efaff0ff9be5d2ea37a17c22baf8
#
_entry.id   8ca3efaff0ff9be5d2ea37a17c22baf8
#
_cell.length_a   1.000
_cell.length_b   1.000
_cell.length_c   1.000
_cell.angle_alpha   90.00
_cell.angle_beta   90.00
_cell.angle_gamma   90.00
#
_symmetry.space_group_name_H-M   'P 1'
#
loop_
_entity.id
_entity.type
_entity.pdbx_description
1 polymer ?
#
loop_
_entity_poly.entity_id
_entity_poly.type
_entity_poly.pdbx_seq_one_letter_code
_entity_poly.pdbx_strand_id
1 'polypeptide(L)'
;ALVGLLLGVSFVDVTDPINPFVIGVLPTETVSSLWRDIKVYKDHAFIVADNVYNHGVQIFDLTQLRGVTEFTVFEKTYHYDKVGSVHNIAINEETGYAYAVGIGSASQSEYMCGAHIIDINDPSNPTYSGCLGDESTGRYGDGYVHDGQFVIYRGPDSDYYGKEIAFTSNETALGIADVTDKSNLKIISKFDQLNFGYV
;
A
#
# COMPACT_ATOMS: atom_id res chain seq x y z
N ALA A 1 -18.31 4.99 1.61
CA ALA A 1 -17.17 4.50 2.39
C ALA A 1 -16.71 3.14 1.89
N LEU A 2 -15.42 2.82 2.05
CA LEU A 2 -14.83 1.53 1.76
C LEU A 2 -14.47 0.87 3.10
N VAL A 3 -14.93 -0.37 3.31
CA VAL A 3 -14.74 -1.08 4.59
C VAL A 3 -14.10 -2.44 4.31
N GLY A 4 -12.87 -2.63 4.79
CA GLY A 4 -12.19 -3.92 4.72
C GLY A 4 -12.89 -4.95 5.60
N LEU A 5 -13.15 -6.12 5.03
CA LEU A 5 -13.79 -7.25 5.69
C LEU A 5 -12.90 -8.49 5.59
N LEU A 6 -13.22 -9.51 6.39
CA LEU A 6 -12.52 -10.81 6.36
C LEU A 6 -12.46 -11.42 4.95
N LEU A 7 -13.51 -11.30 4.15
CA LEU A 7 -13.67 -11.92 2.84
C LEU A 7 -13.68 -10.91 1.68
N GLY A 8 -13.21 -9.70 1.88
CA GLY A 8 -13.16 -8.69 0.81
C GLY A 8 -13.37 -7.26 1.30
N VAL A 9 -14.04 -6.47 0.51
CA VAL A 9 -14.34 -5.06 0.79
C VAL A 9 -15.84 -4.82 0.62
N SER A 10 -16.44 -4.09 1.56
CA SER A 10 -17.81 -3.59 1.44
C SER A 10 -17.80 -2.13 0.99
N PHE A 11 -18.70 -1.81 0.08
CA PHE A 11 -18.97 -0.45 -0.38
C PHE A 11 -20.24 0.05 0.31
N VAL A 12 -20.13 1.16 1.03
CA VAL A 12 -21.23 1.71 1.85
C VAL A 12 -21.52 3.13 1.38
N ASP A 13 -22.78 3.38 1.03
CA ASP A 13 -23.25 4.74 0.84
C ASP A 13 -23.45 5.41 2.21
N VAL A 14 -22.77 6.52 2.40
CA VAL A 14 -22.82 7.35 3.61
C VAL A 14 -23.29 8.77 3.30
N THR A 15 -23.95 8.97 2.17
CA THR A 15 -24.50 10.27 1.76
C THR A 15 -25.47 10.78 2.81
N ASP A 16 -26.32 9.91 3.35
CA ASP A 16 -27.02 10.15 4.62
C ASP A 16 -26.30 9.39 5.74
N PRO A 17 -25.51 10.07 6.59
CA PRO A 17 -24.73 9.40 7.63
C PRO A 17 -25.59 8.80 8.77
N ILE A 18 -26.87 9.15 8.83
CA ILE A 18 -27.82 8.59 9.81
C ILE A 18 -28.39 7.27 9.32
N ASN A 19 -28.53 7.11 8.00
CA ASN A 19 -29.07 5.91 7.36
C ASN A 19 -28.09 5.36 6.30
N PRO A 20 -26.88 4.92 6.69
CA PRO A 20 -25.95 4.32 5.74
C PRO A 20 -26.49 2.99 5.22
N PHE A 21 -26.22 2.67 3.97
CA PHE A 21 -26.58 1.36 3.42
C PHE A 21 -25.45 0.75 2.59
N VAL A 22 -25.39 -0.58 2.57
CA VAL A 22 -24.39 -1.33 1.81
C VAL A 22 -24.80 -1.38 0.35
N ILE A 23 -24.01 -0.76 -0.52
CA ILE A 23 -24.20 -0.78 -1.97
C ILE A 23 -23.84 -2.18 -2.51
N GLY A 24 -22.77 -2.78 -2.00
CA GLY A 24 -22.30 -4.07 -2.45
C GLY A 24 -20.96 -4.47 -1.84
N VAL A 25 -20.40 -5.54 -2.39
CA VAL A 25 -19.12 -6.10 -1.93
C VAL A 25 -18.22 -6.46 -3.10
N LEU A 26 -16.91 -6.32 -2.89
CA LEU A 26 -15.87 -6.91 -3.72
C LEU A 26 -15.27 -8.09 -2.98
N PRO A 27 -15.41 -9.34 -3.45
CA PRO A 27 -14.79 -10.49 -2.82
C PRO A 27 -13.26 -10.41 -2.82
N THR A 28 -12.64 -11.04 -1.82
CA THR A 28 -11.19 -11.16 -1.75
C THR A 28 -10.62 -11.95 -2.93
N GLU A 29 -9.42 -11.62 -3.37
CA GLU A 29 -8.73 -12.34 -4.45
C GLU A 29 -8.40 -13.80 -4.06
N THR A 30 -8.11 -14.01 -2.79
CA THR A 30 -7.67 -15.31 -2.27
C THR A 30 -8.51 -15.75 -1.08
N VAL A 31 -7.86 -16.22 -0.03
CA VAL A 31 -8.50 -16.66 1.21
C VAL A 31 -8.81 -15.48 2.13
N SER A 32 -9.54 -15.75 3.20
CA SER A 32 -9.84 -14.77 4.24
C SER A 32 -8.59 -14.16 4.86
N SER A 33 -8.64 -12.86 5.15
CA SER A 33 -7.59 -12.15 5.90
C SER A 33 -8.23 -11.25 6.95
N LEU A 34 -7.63 -11.22 8.15
CA LEU A 34 -8.02 -10.30 9.22
C LEU A 34 -7.52 -8.87 8.97
N TRP A 35 -6.49 -8.72 8.15
CA TRP A 35 -5.83 -7.45 7.90
C TRP A 35 -5.93 -7.06 6.43
N ARG A 36 -6.58 -5.93 6.17
CA ARG A 36 -6.67 -5.32 4.84
C ARG A 36 -6.42 -3.84 4.95
N ASP A 37 -5.66 -3.31 4.01
CA ASP A 37 -5.55 -1.88 3.83
C ASP A 37 -6.10 -1.47 2.47
N ILE A 38 -6.65 -0.24 2.41
CA ILE A 38 -7.31 0.31 1.22
C ILE A 38 -6.90 1.76 1.07
N LYS A 39 -6.38 2.11 -0.10
CA LYS A 39 -6.11 3.50 -0.48
C LYS A 39 -6.82 3.83 -1.78
N VAL A 40 -7.06 5.10 -2.01
CA VAL A 40 -7.75 5.58 -3.22
C VAL A 40 -6.85 6.53 -3.99
N TYR A 41 -6.83 6.36 -5.31
CA TYR A 41 -6.13 7.25 -6.24
C TYR A 41 -6.85 7.27 -7.58
N LYS A 42 -7.10 8.46 -8.15
CA LYS A 42 -7.76 8.65 -9.47
C LYS A 42 -9.00 7.77 -9.66
N ASP A 43 -9.99 7.90 -8.77
CA ASP A 43 -11.23 7.10 -8.79
C ASP A 43 -11.02 5.55 -8.73
N HIS A 44 -9.85 5.07 -8.29
CA HIS A 44 -9.59 3.65 -8.10
C HIS A 44 -9.23 3.34 -6.65
N ALA A 45 -9.79 2.25 -6.14
CA ALA A 45 -9.39 1.68 -4.85
C ALA A 45 -8.29 0.63 -5.07
N PHE A 46 -7.20 0.74 -4.30
CA PHE A 46 -6.09 -0.20 -4.24
C PHE A 46 -6.21 -0.96 -2.92
N ILE A 47 -6.40 -2.27 -3.00
CA ILE A 47 -6.77 -3.12 -1.88
C ILE A 47 -5.74 -4.21 -1.72
N VAL A 48 -5.16 -4.30 -0.53
CA VAL A 48 -4.19 -5.32 -0.15
C VAL A 48 -4.70 -6.19 0.99
N ALA A 49 -4.07 -7.34 1.20
CA ALA A 49 -4.36 -8.22 2.32
C ALA A 49 -3.08 -8.85 2.86
N ASP A 50 -3.00 -8.94 4.18
CA ASP A 50 -1.87 -9.55 4.88
C ASP A 50 -2.17 -10.99 5.28
N ASN A 51 -1.08 -11.72 5.55
CA ASN A 51 -1.08 -13.12 5.98
C ASN A 51 -1.82 -14.06 5.01
N VAL A 52 -1.67 -13.77 3.72
CA VAL A 52 -2.16 -14.57 2.59
C VAL A 52 -1.06 -14.71 1.54
N TYR A 53 -1.11 -15.75 0.70
CA TYR A 53 0.05 -16.01 -0.20
C TYR A 53 0.07 -15.11 -1.44
N ASN A 54 -0.97 -15.10 -2.24
CA ASN A 54 -0.97 -14.53 -3.59
C ASN A 54 -2.11 -13.53 -3.80
N HIS A 55 -2.36 -12.68 -2.80
CA HIS A 55 -3.44 -11.71 -2.91
C HIS A 55 -3.11 -10.61 -3.93
N GLY A 56 -1.88 -10.13 -3.91
CA GLY A 56 -1.48 -8.99 -4.73
C GLY A 56 -2.18 -7.69 -4.34
N VAL A 57 -2.36 -6.81 -5.31
CA VAL A 57 -3.16 -5.60 -5.16
C VAL A 57 -4.40 -5.72 -6.05
N GLN A 58 -5.58 -5.87 -5.44
CA GLN A 58 -6.85 -5.75 -6.16
C GLN A 58 -7.10 -4.28 -6.46
N ILE A 59 -7.46 -3.95 -7.69
CA ILE A 59 -7.78 -2.58 -8.10
C ILE A 59 -9.23 -2.55 -8.57
N PHE A 60 -9.99 -1.61 -8.02
CA PHE A 60 -11.41 -1.45 -8.33
C PHE A 60 -11.70 -0.02 -8.76
N ASP A 61 -12.29 0.13 -9.94
CA ASP A 61 -12.77 1.42 -10.46
C ASP A 61 -14.05 1.83 -9.72
N LEU A 62 -13.93 2.84 -8.86
CA LEU A 62 -14.99 3.37 -8.03
C LEU A 62 -16.12 4.03 -8.83
N THR A 63 -15.89 4.34 -10.10
CA THR A 63 -16.96 4.89 -10.95
C THR A 63 -18.09 3.88 -11.17
N GLN A 64 -17.80 2.59 -11.01
CA GLN A 64 -18.80 1.51 -11.08
C GLN A 64 -19.85 1.58 -9.97
N LEU A 65 -19.56 2.29 -8.89
CA LEU A 65 -20.52 2.48 -7.78
C LEU A 65 -21.56 3.55 -8.09
N ARG A 66 -21.36 4.36 -9.12
CA ARG A 66 -22.24 5.49 -9.46
C ARG A 66 -23.58 4.97 -9.97
N GLY A 67 -24.69 5.38 -9.33
CA GLY A 67 -26.04 5.02 -9.73
C GLY A 67 -26.46 3.58 -9.41
N VAL A 68 -25.67 2.86 -8.61
CA VAL A 68 -26.06 1.53 -8.11
C VAL A 68 -27.17 1.70 -7.06
N THR A 69 -28.30 1.05 -7.28
CA THR A 69 -29.50 1.15 -6.43
C THR A 69 -29.84 -0.17 -5.73
N GLU A 70 -29.19 -1.28 -6.11
CA GLU A 70 -29.42 -2.61 -5.54
C GLU A 70 -28.08 -3.20 -5.10
N PHE A 71 -28.12 -4.04 -4.06
CA PHE A 71 -26.94 -4.73 -3.58
C PHE A 71 -26.26 -5.52 -4.71
N THR A 72 -24.98 -5.25 -4.93
CA THR A 72 -24.21 -5.82 -6.05
C THR A 72 -22.95 -6.52 -5.54
N VAL A 73 -22.68 -7.71 -6.05
CA VAL A 73 -21.37 -8.36 -5.91
C VAL A 73 -20.52 -7.95 -7.10
N PHE A 74 -19.48 -7.17 -6.83
CA PHE A 74 -18.60 -6.62 -7.86
C PHE A 74 -17.44 -7.57 -8.16
N GLU A 75 -16.82 -7.35 -9.31
CA GLU A 75 -15.55 -7.96 -9.68
C GLU A 75 -14.44 -6.90 -9.66
N LYS A 76 -13.20 -7.30 -9.37
CA LYS A 76 -12.05 -6.39 -9.49
C LYS A 76 -11.93 -5.90 -10.93
N THR A 77 -11.50 -4.65 -11.10
CA THR A 77 -11.28 -4.08 -12.43
C THR A 77 -9.92 -4.51 -12.97
N TYR A 78 -8.90 -4.45 -12.14
CA TYR A 78 -7.52 -4.83 -12.46
C TYR A 78 -6.90 -5.61 -11.29
N HIS A 79 -5.77 -6.25 -11.56
CA HIS A 79 -5.02 -6.99 -10.55
C HIS A 79 -3.51 -6.86 -10.80
N TYR A 80 -2.78 -6.41 -9.79
CA TYR A 80 -1.33 -6.42 -9.80
C TYR A 80 -0.82 -7.59 -8.98
N ASP A 81 -0.16 -8.55 -9.61
CA ASP A 81 0.20 -9.87 -9.08
C ASP A 81 1.70 -10.04 -8.78
N LYS A 82 2.51 -8.97 -8.91
CA LYS A 82 3.97 -9.04 -8.68
C LYS A 82 4.35 -9.04 -7.19
N VAL A 83 3.40 -8.84 -6.33
CA VAL A 83 3.51 -8.91 -4.87
C VAL A 83 2.42 -9.82 -4.33
N GLY A 84 2.72 -10.57 -3.27
CA GLY A 84 1.76 -11.53 -2.69
C GLY A 84 1.01 -10.95 -1.48
N SER A 85 1.45 -11.31 -0.26
CA SER A 85 0.92 -10.76 0.99
C SER A 85 1.48 -9.37 1.24
N VAL A 86 0.60 -8.41 1.52
CA VAL A 86 0.96 -7.01 1.79
C VAL A 86 0.18 -6.54 3.00
N HIS A 87 0.87 -6.02 4.02
CA HIS A 87 0.26 -5.54 5.26
C HIS A 87 -0.42 -4.18 5.05
N ASN A 88 0.31 -3.20 4.50
CA ASN A 88 -0.20 -1.87 4.20
C ASN A 88 0.21 -1.42 2.79
N ILE A 89 -0.53 -0.47 2.24
CA ILE A 89 -0.20 0.22 1.01
C ILE A 89 -0.27 1.74 1.24
N ALA A 90 0.82 2.45 0.96
CA ALA A 90 0.85 3.90 0.95
C ALA A 90 0.82 4.42 -0.48
N ILE A 91 0.21 5.57 -0.71
CA ILE A 91 0.18 6.21 -2.04
C ILE A 91 0.66 7.65 -1.90
N ASN A 92 1.63 8.04 -2.71
CA ASN A 92 1.93 9.44 -2.94
C ASN A 92 1.13 9.93 -4.15
N GLU A 93 0.04 10.62 -3.88
CA GLU A 93 -0.87 11.10 -4.92
C GLU A 93 -0.24 12.16 -5.84
N GLU A 94 0.79 12.89 -5.38
CA GLU A 94 1.49 13.90 -6.16
C GLU A 94 2.35 13.27 -7.28
N THR A 95 2.89 12.09 -7.03
CA THR A 95 3.79 11.41 -7.96
C THR A 95 3.15 10.23 -8.68
N GLY A 96 2.04 9.71 -8.16
CA GLY A 96 1.33 8.56 -8.72
C GLY A 96 2.07 7.24 -8.49
N TYR A 97 2.75 7.10 -7.35
CA TYR A 97 3.37 5.85 -6.92
C TYR A 97 2.68 5.29 -5.68
N ALA A 98 2.45 3.98 -5.71
CA ALA A 98 2.04 3.19 -4.56
C ALA A 98 3.24 2.41 -4.00
N TYR A 99 3.25 2.25 -2.69
CA TYR A 99 4.30 1.57 -1.93
C TYR A 99 3.63 0.47 -1.11
N ALA A 100 3.78 -0.77 -1.55
CA ALA A 100 3.32 -1.93 -0.82
C ALA A 100 4.38 -2.31 0.23
N VAL A 101 3.98 -2.35 1.49
CA VAL A 101 4.85 -2.60 2.65
C VAL A 101 4.32 -3.75 3.51
N GLY A 102 5.13 -4.24 4.43
CA GLY A 102 4.76 -5.40 5.24
C GLY A 102 4.71 -6.69 4.42
N ILE A 103 5.63 -6.84 3.47
CA ILE A 103 5.72 -8.03 2.63
C ILE A 103 6.45 -9.12 3.43
N GLY A 104 5.70 -10.06 3.97
CA GLY A 104 6.25 -11.16 4.76
C GLY A 104 7.04 -12.16 3.91
N SER A 105 8.00 -12.85 4.52
CA SER A 105 8.82 -13.88 3.88
C SER A 105 8.02 -15.07 3.32
N ALA A 106 6.81 -15.30 3.80
CA ALA A 106 5.88 -16.29 3.26
C ALA A 106 5.14 -15.79 2.00
N SER A 107 5.29 -14.52 1.66
CA SER A 107 4.70 -13.94 0.46
C SER A 107 5.34 -14.53 -0.80
N GLN A 108 4.53 -14.96 -1.76
CA GLN A 108 5.02 -15.36 -3.08
C GLN A 108 5.14 -14.10 -3.96
N SER A 109 6.04 -13.21 -3.58
CA SER A 109 6.31 -12.00 -4.35
C SER A 109 7.41 -12.24 -5.37
N GLU A 110 7.26 -11.70 -6.56
CA GLU A 110 8.29 -11.75 -7.61
C GLU A 110 9.54 -10.97 -7.15
N TYR A 111 9.31 -9.88 -6.40
CA TYR A 111 10.36 -9.03 -5.84
C TYR A 111 10.18 -8.92 -4.33
N MET A 112 11.02 -9.63 -3.57
CA MET A 112 11.06 -9.53 -2.11
C MET A 112 11.83 -8.28 -1.73
N CYS A 113 11.18 -7.35 -1.03
CA CYS A 113 11.81 -6.13 -0.54
C CYS A 113 11.02 -5.49 0.61
N GLY A 114 11.61 -4.47 1.23
CA GLY A 114 10.97 -3.75 2.32
C GLY A 114 9.73 -2.98 1.85
N ALA A 115 9.89 -2.10 0.86
CA ALA A 115 8.78 -1.42 0.20
C ALA A 115 8.84 -1.64 -1.32
N HIS A 116 7.84 -2.31 -1.85
CA HIS A 116 7.67 -2.59 -3.26
C HIS A 116 6.97 -1.41 -3.93
N ILE A 117 7.62 -0.79 -4.92
CA ILE A 117 7.17 0.45 -5.56
C ILE A 117 6.44 0.13 -6.86
N ILE A 118 5.23 0.66 -6.99
CA ILE A 118 4.34 0.43 -8.13
C ILE A 118 4.02 1.79 -8.76
N ASP A 119 4.27 1.95 -10.03
CA ASP A 119 3.74 3.08 -10.81
C ASP A 119 2.25 2.85 -11.06
N ILE A 120 1.42 3.76 -10.56
CA ILE A 120 -0.03 3.74 -10.68
C ILE A 120 -0.57 4.99 -11.41
N ASN A 121 0.30 5.69 -12.16
CA ASN A 121 -0.12 6.85 -12.95
C ASN A 121 -1.22 6.49 -13.95
N ASP A 122 -1.18 5.27 -14.47
CA ASP A 122 -2.30 4.60 -15.10
C ASP A 122 -2.81 3.47 -14.20
N PRO A 123 -3.89 3.69 -13.42
CA PRO A 123 -4.43 2.67 -12.54
C PRO A 123 -4.88 1.37 -13.24
N SER A 124 -5.13 1.45 -14.56
CA SER A 124 -5.52 0.29 -15.36
C SER A 124 -4.34 -0.59 -15.79
N ASN A 125 -3.11 -0.08 -15.65
CA ASN A 125 -1.90 -0.76 -16.05
C ASN A 125 -0.76 -0.50 -15.06
N PRO A 126 -0.89 -0.91 -13.80
CA PRO A 126 0.15 -0.70 -12.79
C PRO A 126 1.42 -1.48 -13.14
N THR A 127 2.59 -0.84 -12.96
CA THR A 127 3.88 -1.45 -13.30
C THR A 127 4.87 -1.37 -12.14
N TYR A 128 5.75 -2.37 -12.04
CA TYR A 128 6.85 -2.36 -11.08
C TYR A 128 7.83 -1.22 -11.36
N SER A 129 8.22 -0.49 -10.32
CA SER A 129 9.10 0.67 -10.44
C SER A 129 10.35 0.61 -9.58
N GLY A 130 10.38 -0.24 -8.55
CA GLY A 130 11.56 -0.35 -7.69
C GLY A 130 11.26 -1.04 -6.37
N CYS A 131 12.31 -1.18 -5.58
CA CYS A 131 12.31 -1.90 -4.32
C CYS A 131 13.18 -1.16 -3.32
N LEU A 132 12.58 -0.61 -2.26
CA LEU A 132 13.31 0.03 -1.17
C LEU A 132 13.51 -0.96 -0.03
N GLY A 133 14.73 -1.12 0.43
CA GLY A 133 15.06 -1.90 1.62
C GLY A 133 16.43 -1.50 2.14
N ASP A 134 16.62 -1.57 3.45
CA ASP A 134 17.90 -1.41 4.13
C ASP A 134 18.16 -2.66 4.97
N GLU A 135 19.01 -3.57 4.47
CA GLU A 135 19.35 -4.85 5.12
C GLU A 135 19.97 -4.66 6.52
N SER A 136 20.34 -3.44 6.91
CA SER A 136 20.75 -3.13 8.28
C SER A 136 19.57 -2.93 9.24
N THR A 137 18.33 -3.01 8.75
CA THR A 137 17.09 -2.83 9.50
C THR A 137 16.17 -4.05 9.36
N GLY A 138 15.04 -4.03 10.05
CA GLY A 138 14.15 -5.19 10.13
C GLY A 138 14.60 -6.17 11.23
N ARG A 139 13.66 -6.90 11.80
CA ARG A 139 13.90 -7.82 12.92
C ARG A 139 14.95 -8.89 12.59
N TYR A 140 15.06 -9.27 11.33
CA TYR A 140 15.94 -10.33 10.85
C TYR A 140 17.11 -9.79 9.99
N GLY A 141 17.27 -8.45 9.90
CA GLY A 141 18.28 -7.86 9.02
C GLY A 141 17.97 -8.10 7.54
N ASP A 142 16.71 -8.05 7.18
CA ASP A 142 16.18 -8.37 5.85
C ASP A 142 15.63 -7.14 5.12
N GLY A 143 15.78 -5.95 5.72
CA GLY A 143 15.27 -4.69 5.16
C GLY A 143 13.76 -4.55 5.21
N TYR A 144 13.07 -5.36 6.03
CA TYR A 144 11.62 -5.32 6.16
C TYR A 144 11.12 -3.93 6.55
N VAL A 145 10.11 -3.46 5.85
CA VAL A 145 9.37 -2.23 6.14
C VAL A 145 7.95 -2.62 6.52
N HIS A 146 7.56 -2.35 7.76
CA HIS A 146 6.22 -2.66 8.27
C HIS A 146 5.19 -1.65 7.79
N ASP A 147 5.53 -0.36 7.90
CA ASP A 147 4.69 0.76 7.47
C ASP A 147 5.55 1.91 6.98
N GLY A 148 4.96 2.89 6.32
CA GLY A 148 5.72 4.04 5.84
C GLY A 148 4.87 5.18 5.32
N GLN A 149 5.50 6.35 5.25
CA GLN A 149 4.96 7.55 4.66
C GLN A 149 5.88 8.04 3.54
N PHE A 150 5.30 8.33 2.38
CA PHE A 150 6.02 8.69 1.16
C PHE A 150 5.47 10.04 0.68
N VAL A 151 6.28 11.08 0.75
CA VAL A 151 5.80 12.46 0.53
C VAL A 151 6.79 13.29 -0.26
N ILE A 152 6.30 14.32 -0.94
CA ILE A 152 7.18 15.38 -1.43
C ILE A 152 7.59 16.24 -0.22
N TYR A 153 8.88 16.19 0.08
CA TYR A 153 9.42 16.90 1.24
C TYR A 153 9.39 18.42 1.04
N ARG A 154 8.76 19.09 1.98
CA ARG A 154 8.65 20.56 2.02
C ARG A 154 9.11 21.13 3.38
N GLY A 155 9.98 20.38 4.05
CA GLY A 155 10.57 20.79 5.31
C GLY A 155 11.76 21.74 5.13
N PRO A 156 12.46 22.08 6.24
CA PRO A 156 13.51 23.10 6.27
C PRO A 156 14.83 22.67 5.65
N ASP A 157 15.07 21.39 5.42
CA ASP A 157 16.31 20.91 4.82
C ASP A 157 16.30 21.13 3.32
N SER A 158 17.12 22.11 2.85
CA SER A 158 17.18 22.53 1.46
C SER A 158 17.70 21.45 0.52
N ASP A 159 18.49 20.49 0.99
CA ASP A 159 19.08 19.43 0.17
C ASP A 159 18.04 18.43 -0.32
N TYR A 160 16.91 18.38 0.40
CA TYR A 160 15.80 17.45 0.10
C TYR A 160 14.49 18.15 -0.29
N TYR A 161 14.46 19.50 -0.28
CA TYR A 161 13.25 20.22 -0.64
C TYR A 161 12.79 19.89 -2.07
N GLY A 162 11.53 19.48 -2.21
CA GLY A 162 10.93 19.08 -3.49
C GLY A 162 11.22 17.64 -3.92
N LYS A 163 12.02 16.89 -3.19
CA LYS A 163 12.26 15.47 -3.42
C LYS A 163 11.17 14.60 -2.81
N GLU A 164 10.98 13.42 -3.35
CA GLU A 164 10.14 12.41 -2.74
C GLU A 164 10.92 11.65 -1.69
N ILE A 165 10.48 11.74 -0.45
CA ILE A 165 11.17 11.16 0.71
C ILE A 165 10.26 10.09 1.35
N ALA A 166 10.84 8.93 1.59
CA ALA A 166 10.27 7.86 2.36
C ALA A 166 10.68 7.97 3.83
N PHE A 167 9.70 7.86 4.72
CA PHE A 167 9.87 7.62 6.16
C PHE A 167 9.30 6.24 6.45
N THR A 168 10.16 5.29 6.80
CA THR A 168 9.78 3.88 6.91
C THR A 168 9.93 3.37 8.33
N SER A 169 8.91 2.67 8.82
CA SER A 169 8.92 1.97 10.11
C SER A 169 9.37 0.53 9.89
N ASN A 170 10.60 0.22 10.29
CA ASN A 170 11.28 -1.04 9.94
C ASN A 170 11.37 -2.02 11.13
N GLU A 171 10.42 -1.99 12.06
CA GLU A 171 10.40 -2.76 13.31
C GLU A 171 11.56 -2.43 14.28
N THR A 172 12.77 -2.24 13.81
CA THR A 172 13.97 -1.98 14.61
C THR A 172 14.50 -0.56 14.45
N ALA A 173 14.04 0.15 13.43
CA ALA A 173 14.51 1.50 13.10
C ALA A 173 13.44 2.29 12.36
N LEU A 174 13.54 3.62 12.45
CA LEU A 174 12.95 4.54 11.49
C LEU A 174 13.95 4.76 10.36
N GLY A 175 13.58 4.42 9.13
CA GLY A 175 14.39 4.68 7.94
C GLY A 175 13.97 5.97 7.24
N ILE A 176 14.93 6.67 6.63
CA ILE A 176 14.69 7.83 5.78
C ILE A 176 15.43 7.62 4.46
N ALA A 177 14.72 7.70 3.34
CA ALA A 177 15.29 7.49 2.02
C ALA A 177 14.80 8.51 0.98
N ASP A 178 15.67 8.91 0.07
CA ASP A 178 15.32 9.64 -1.15
C ASP A 178 14.86 8.62 -2.20
N VAL A 179 13.59 8.67 -2.53
CA VAL A 179 12.94 7.77 -3.50
C VAL A 179 12.48 8.51 -4.76
N THR A 180 13.04 9.69 -5.00
CA THR A 180 12.72 10.54 -6.17
C THR A 180 12.99 9.80 -7.47
N ASP A 181 14.17 9.20 -7.60
CA ASP A 181 14.54 8.36 -8.73
C ASP A 181 14.32 6.88 -8.35
N LYS A 182 13.25 6.27 -8.90
CA LYS A 182 12.86 4.89 -8.59
C LYS A 182 13.90 3.84 -9.04
N SER A 183 14.77 4.21 -9.97
CA SER A 183 15.89 3.37 -10.43
C SER A 183 17.16 3.51 -9.58
N ASN A 184 17.21 4.52 -8.70
CA ASN A 184 18.39 4.84 -7.89
C ASN A 184 17.99 5.37 -6.50
N LEU A 185 17.37 4.51 -5.73
CA LEU A 185 16.91 4.81 -4.37
C LEU A 185 18.12 5.02 -3.44
N LYS A 186 18.04 5.98 -2.53
CA LYS A 186 19.15 6.33 -1.64
C LYS A 186 18.71 6.36 -0.18
N ILE A 187 19.28 5.49 0.63
CA ILE A 187 19.15 5.60 2.08
C ILE A 187 19.86 6.88 2.53
N ILE A 188 19.14 7.77 3.19
CA ILE A 188 19.67 9.04 3.72
C ILE A 188 20.16 8.83 5.14
N SER A 189 19.30 8.23 5.97
CA SER A 189 19.54 8.08 7.40
C SER A 189 18.68 6.96 7.97
N LYS A 190 19.08 6.47 9.14
CA LYS A 190 18.23 5.65 10.00
C LYS A 190 18.38 6.08 11.45
N PHE A 191 17.33 5.88 12.19
CA PHE A 191 17.30 6.07 13.63
C PHE A 191 16.96 4.72 14.28
N ASP A 192 17.98 4.10 14.89
CA ASP A 192 17.81 2.81 15.56
C ASP A 192 16.98 2.97 16.83
N GLN A 193 15.98 2.16 17.01
CA GLN A 193 15.13 2.18 18.18
C GLN A 193 15.77 1.36 19.29
N LEU A 194 16.33 2.04 20.30
CA LEU A 194 16.87 1.42 21.47
C LEU A 194 15.79 1.25 22.54
N ASN A 195 15.40 0.01 22.84
CA ASN A 195 14.52 -0.37 23.98
C ASN A 195 13.06 0.08 23.93
N PHE A 196 12.53 0.42 22.78
CA PHE A 196 11.11 0.73 22.63
C PHE A 196 10.50 -0.29 21.68
N GLY A 197 9.45 -0.94 22.00
CA GLY A 197 8.80 -1.98 21.25
C GLY A 197 8.75 -1.83 19.71
N TYR A 198 7.76 -2.38 19.13
CA TYR A 198 7.55 -2.48 17.70
C TYR A 198 7.27 -1.10 17.04
N VAL A 199 7.95 -0.75 15.95
CA VAL A 199 7.74 0.47 15.14
C VAL A 199 7.34 0.08 13.73
#